data_610ed80a499cec5b64e2f7854bcfff34
#
_entry.id   610ed80a499cec5b64e2f7854bcfff34
#
_cell.length_a   1.000
_cell.length_b   1.000
_cell.length_c   1.000
_cell.angle_alpha   90.00
_cell.angle_beta   90.00
_cell.angle_gamma   90.00
#
_symmetry.space_group_name_H-M   'P 1'
#
loop_
_entity.id
_entity.type
_entity.pdbx_description
1 polymer ?
#
loop_
_entity_poly.entity_id
_entity_poly.type
_entity_poly.pdbx_seq_one_letter_code
_entity_poly.pdbx_strand_id
1 'polypeptide(L)'
;RLVILPQAVLACLERPAEVEEVMVAVKASCEGRLGNHXGCLLQHRGFNTAVKSVIPDGVLMNHEGMVVRKGSPVKNERSWYSFAGYASTYEYIVHNSSLVNVCRGLVERVFCVVRDGKLQRPLKPKSNHFERKLGDVGRRVSQIVGFCPAMTRAEFCASYTGKRRATYEEARLSLDVLPCTKKDAYLKTFVKAEKINITLKPDPAPRVIQPRDPRYNVEVGRYLKPLEPRLMKAIDKIWGEKTAIKGYTVEQVGKILYEKSLRFTDPVFVGLDASRFDQHCSRDALEWEHSVYNSIIRDPYLAELLKWQIDNRGTAYLKDGFVRYKVDGCRMSGDMNTSMGNYLIMSCLVFAFCKDVGLDASLANCGDDCVLYLERKNLNLLKALPQWFENMGYSMKVERPVRLVEEIEFCQQHPVRLSRGW
;
A
#
# COMPACT_ATOMS: atom_id res chain seq x y z
N ARG A 1 -29.68 12.74 15.76
CA ARG A 1 -29.45 13.53 16.98
C ARG A 1 -28.95 14.90 16.59
N LEU A 2 -29.65 15.92 17.11
CA LEU A 2 -29.22 17.31 16.95
C LEU A 2 -27.97 17.51 17.81
N VAL A 3 -26.90 17.94 17.22
CA VAL A 3 -25.66 18.20 17.96
C VAL A 3 -25.44 19.71 17.95
N ILE A 4 -25.30 20.29 19.12
CA ILE A 4 -25.05 21.72 19.25
C ILE A 4 -23.52 21.93 19.27
N LEU A 5 -23.03 22.67 18.29
CA LEU A 5 -21.62 23.03 18.27
C LEU A 5 -21.39 24.28 19.13
N PRO A 6 -20.26 24.36 19.81
CA PRO A 6 -19.87 25.60 20.47
C PRO A 6 -19.85 26.78 19.48
N GLN A 7 -20.22 27.93 19.96
CA GLN A 7 -20.32 29.12 19.10
C GLN A 7 -19.03 29.47 18.39
N ALA A 8 -17.88 29.25 19.04
CA ALA A 8 -16.58 29.50 18.42
C ALA A 8 -16.35 28.58 17.22
N VAL A 9 -16.79 27.32 17.31
CA VAL A 9 -16.65 26.37 16.21
C VAL A 9 -17.63 26.73 15.09
N LEU A 10 -18.86 27.11 15.44
CA LEU A 10 -19.84 27.55 14.44
C LEU A 10 -19.35 28.77 13.68
N ALA A 11 -18.76 29.73 14.37
CA ALA A 11 -18.20 30.93 13.73
C ALA A 11 -17.11 30.59 12.71
N CYS A 12 -16.30 29.58 13.00
CA CYS A 12 -15.29 29.12 12.05
C CYS A 12 -15.90 28.45 10.81
N LEU A 13 -17.05 27.78 10.99
CA LEU A 13 -17.71 27.07 9.90
C LEU A 13 -18.55 27.99 9.01
N GLU A 14 -18.95 29.15 9.53
CA GLU A 14 -19.78 30.10 8.80
C GLU A 14 -18.99 31.01 7.85
N ARG A 15 -17.67 30.94 7.91
CA ARG A 15 -16.77 31.72 7.06
C ARG A 15 -15.59 30.87 6.66
N PRO A 16 -14.88 31.23 5.59
CA PRO A 16 -13.62 30.54 5.29
C PRO A 16 -12.67 30.68 6.47
N ALA A 17 -12.29 29.57 7.04
CA ALA A 17 -11.41 29.51 8.20
C ALA A 17 -10.21 28.66 7.89
N GLU A 18 -9.08 29.01 8.45
CA GLU A 18 -7.90 28.17 8.37
C GLU A 18 -8.13 26.90 9.20
N VAL A 19 -7.58 25.81 8.71
CA VAL A 19 -7.71 24.51 9.40
C VAL A 19 -7.24 24.64 10.86
N GLU A 20 -6.15 25.38 11.06
CA GLU A 20 -5.59 25.57 12.40
C GLU A 20 -6.58 26.30 13.32
N GLU A 21 -7.30 27.29 12.80
CA GLU A 21 -8.28 28.04 13.57
C GLU A 21 -9.41 27.13 14.05
N VAL A 22 -9.93 26.30 13.16
CA VAL A 22 -10.96 25.32 13.51
C VAL A 22 -10.43 24.33 14.56
N MET A 23 -9.21 23.85 14.37
CA MET A 23 -8.61 22.90 15.30
C MET A 23 -8.40 23.50 16.70
N VAL A 24 -8.03 24.78 16.78
CA VAL A 24 -7.90 25.47 18.06
C VAL A 24 -9.25 25.55 18.75
N ALA A 25 -10.31 25.90 18.02
CA ALA A 25 -11.66 25.99 18.60
C ALA A 25 -12.15 24.61 19.08
N VAL A 26 -11.90 23.56 18.29
CA VAL A 26 -12.26 22.20 18.67
C VAL A 26 -11.49 21.78 19.93
N LYS A 27 -10.19 22.03 19.96
CA LYS A 27 -9.37 21.69 21.11
C LYS A 27 -9.84 22.41 22.38
N ALA A 28 -10.10 23.69 22.28
CA ALA A 28 -10.59 24.47 23.42
C ALA A 28 -11.92 23.93 23.94
N SER A 29 -12.80 23.55 23.03
CA SER A 29 -14.08 22.94 23.38
C SER A 29 -13.89 21.59 24.10
N CYS A 30 -12.99 20.77 23.59
CA CYS A 30 -12.72 19.44 24.20
C CYS A 30 -12.08 19.57 25.58
N GLU A 31 -11.32 20.65 25.81
CA GLU A 31 -10.71 20.91 27.11
C GLU A 31 -11.66 21.60 28.11
N GLY A 32 -12.90 21.78 27.71
CA GLY A 32 -13.93 22.40 28.57
C GLY A 32 -13.86 23.91 28.67
N ARG A 33 -13.01 24.54 27.85
CA ARG A 33 -12.87 26.00 27.90
C ARG A 33 -14.04 26.75 27.30
N LEU A 34 -14.86 26.04 26.51
CA LEU A 34 -16.07 26.63 25.91
C LEU A 34 -17.34 26.09 26.56
N GLY A 35 -17.23 25.59 27.79
CA GLY A 35 -18.34 25.03 28.52
C GLY A 35 -18.55 23.54 28.31
N ASN A 36 -19.56 22.99 28.92
CA ASN A 36 -19.83 21.55 28.86
C ASN A 36 -20.52 21.18 27.56
N HIS A 37 -19.87 21.42 26.47
CA HIS A 37 -20.41 21.12 25.14
C HIS A 37 -19.70 19.91 24.53
N UNK A 38 -19.79 18.98 24.97
CA UNK A 38 -19.35 18.08 24.49
C UNK A 38 -19.52 17.75 23.34
N GLY A 39 -20.15 18.24 22.88
CA GLY A 39 -20.69 17.88 21.61
C GLY A 39 -19.87 18.20 20.41
N CYS A 40 -18.70 18.85 20.54
CA CYS A 40 -17.98 19.11 19.32
C CYS A 40 -17.12 17.92 18.84
N LEU A 41 -16.78 17.01 19.70
CA LEU A 41 -16.16 15.75 19.29
C LEU A 41 -16.95 14.57 19.84
N LEU A 42 -17.34 13.66 18.95
CA LEU A 42 -17.99 12.42 19.33
C LEU A 42 -16.95 11.31 19.38
N GLN A 43 -16.86 10.66 20.53
CA GLN A 43 -15.98 9.53 20.70
C GLN A 43 -16.65 8.26 20.19
N HIS A 44 -15.92 7.47 19.44
CA HIS A 44 -16.39 6.20 18.91
C HIS A 44 -15.46 5.08 19.36
N ARG A 45 -16.03 3.89 19.51
CA ARG A 45 -15.28 2.67 19.82
C ARG A 45 -14.92 1.95 18.54
N GLY A 46 -13.78 1.27 18.57
CA GLY A 46 -13.35 0.44 17.44
C GLY A 46 -14.26 -0.77 17.28
N PHE A 47 -14.18 -1.37 16.12
CA PHE A 47 -15.03 -2.48 15.71
C PHE A 47 -14.26 -3.78 15.64
N ASN A 48 -14.90 -4.87 16.06
CA ASN A 48 -14.42 -6.22 15.78
C ASN A 48 -15.26 -6.78 14.63
N THR A 49 -14.61 -7.47 13.70
CA THR A 49 -15.32 -8.11 12.59
C THR A 49 -16.33 -9.14 13.15
N ALA A 50 -17.46 -9.28 12.46
CA ALA A 50 -18.47 -10.28 12.79
C ALA A 50 -18.08 -11.67 12.33
N VAL A 51 -17.14 -11.79 11.41
CA VAL A 51 -16.70 -13.07 10.86
C VAL A 51 -15.77 -13.77 11.86
N LYS A 52 -16.29 -14.83 12.51
CA LYS A 52 -15.58 -15.57 13.56
C LYS A 52 -15.08 -16.96 13.11
N SER A 53 -15.48 -17.38 11.93
CA SER A 53 -15.14 -18.72 11.44
C SER A 53 -13.64 -18.97 11.27
N VAL A 54 -12.85 -17.90 11.24
CA VAL A 54 -11.39 -18.01 11.10
C VAL A 54 -10.69 -18.37 12.40
N ILE A 55 -11.41 -18.37 13.56
CA ILE A 55 -10.83 -18.71 14.86
C ILE A 55 -11.67 -19.76 15.53
N PRO A 56 -11.25 -21.05 15.48
CA PRO A 56 -11.93 -22.12 16.21
C PRO A 56 -11.86 -21.89 17.71
N ASP A 57 -12.90 -22.31 18.42
CA ASP A 57 -12.99 -22.13 19.86
C ASP A 57 -11.91 -22.92 20.61
N GLY A 58 -11.21 -22.20 21.47
CA GLY A 58 -10.26 -22.76 22.43
C GLY A 58 -9.09 -23.52 21.85
N VAL A 59 -8.86 -23.42 20.56
CA VAL A 59 -7.89 -24.29 19.91
C VAL A 59 -6.87 -23.49 19.12
N LEU A 60 -5.71 -24.10 19.00
CA LEU A 60 -4.69 -23.65 18.09
C LEU A 60 -5.19 -23.86 16.66
N MET A 61 -5.32 -22.78 15.93
CA MET A 61 -5.70 -22.86 14.52
C MET A 61 -4.44 -22.99 13.66
N ASN A 62 -4.39 -24.02 12.87
CA ASN A 62 -3.27 -24.24 11.95
C ASN A 62 -3.79 -24.11 10.53
N HIS A 63 -3.56 -22.94 9.92
CA HIS A 63 -4.04 -22.64 8.59
C HIS A 63 -2.90 -22.02 7.78
N GLU A 64 -2.44 -22.74 6.78
CA GLU A 64 -1.35 -22.27 5.90
C GLU A 64 -0.11 -21.80 6.66
N GLY A 65 0.20 -22.47 7.78
CA GLY A 65 1.34 -22.07 8.60
C GLY A 65 1.02 -21.04 9.67
N MET A 66 -0.26 -20.85 9.95
CA MET A 66 -0.72 -19.94 10.99
C MET A 66 -1.13 -20.69 12.26
N VAL A 67 -0.65 -20.20 13.40
CA VAL A 67 -0.97 -20.76 14.72
C VAL A 67 -1.59 -19.64 15.55
N VAL A 68 -2.77 -19.89 16.11
CA VAL A 68 -3.50 -18.90 16.92
C VAL A 68 -3.66 -19.45 18.34
N ARG A 69 -3.32 -18.62 19.35
CA ARG A 69 -3.62 -18.91 20.74
C ARG A 69 -4.48 -17.80 21.33
N LYS A 70 -5.65 -18.20 21.81
CA LYS A 70 -6.54 -17.27 22.50
C LYS A 70 -6.03 -17.06 23.93
N GLY A 71 -6.02 -15.78 24.33
CA GLY A 71 -5.77 -15.40 25.73
C GLY A 71 -7.07 -15.06 26.42
N SER A 72 -6.97 -14.50 27.62
CA SER A 72 -8.14 -14.04 28.35
C SER A 72 -8.83 -12.91 27.61
N PRO A 73 -10.16 -12.87 27.57
CA PRO A 73 -10.87 -11.76 26.95
C PRO A 73 -10.55 -10.46 27.68
N VAL A 74 -10.04 -9.51 26.95
CA VAL A 74 -9.72 -8.18 27.48
C VAL A 74 -10.30 -7.15 26.52
N LYS A 75 -10.91 -6.11 27.08
CA LYS A 75 -11.38 -5.00 26.26
C LYS A 75 -10.18 -4.28 25.68
N ASN A 76 -9.97 -4.43 24.40
CA ASN A 76 -8.88 -3.79 23.70
C ASN A 76 -9.47 -2.97 22.55
N GLU A 77 -10.21 -1.95 22.93
CA GLU A 77 -10.93 -1.11 21.98
C GLU A 77 -10.15 0.15 21.66
N ARG A 78 -9.95 0.39 20.37
CA ARG A 78 -9.45 1.67 19.90
C ARG A 78 -10.55 2.72 20.06
N SER A 79 -10.14 3.95 20.36
CA SER A 79 -11.05 5.10 20.33
C SER A 79 -10.70 5.96 19.12
N TRP A 80 -11.74 6.50 18.48
CA TRP A 80 -11.56 7.46 17.41
C TRP A 80 -12.66 8.52 17.53
N TYR A 81 -12.49 9.64 16.85
CA TYR A 81 -13.36 10.80 17.07
C TYR A 81 -13.85 11.33 15.74
N SER A 82 -15.11 11.79 15.72
CA SER A 82 -15.68 12.54 14.60
C SER A 82 -16.12 13.90 15.08
N PHE A 83 -16.12 14.86 14.16
CA PHE A 83 -16.54 16.22 14.43
C PHE A 83 -18.06 16.23 14.55
N ALA A 84 -18.59 16.65 15.71
CA ALA A 84 -20.02 16.68 15.97
C ALA A 84 -20.71 17.75 15.13
N GLY A 85 -21.92 17.46 14.71
CA GLY A 85 -22.74 18.39 13.92
C GLY A 85 -22.51 18.32 12.42
N TYR A 86 -21.54 17.53 11.97
CA TYR A 86 -21.32 17.34 10.53
C TYR A 86 -22.20 16.18 10.05
N ALA A 87 -23.10 16.46 9.13
CA ALA A 87 -23.99 15.44 8.58
C ALA A 87 -23.31 14.72 7.44
N SER A 88 -23.36 13.39 7.46
CA SER A 88 -22.83 12.57 6.40
C SER A 88 -23.75 11.38 6.17
N THR A 89 -23.90 10.99 4.90
CA THR A 89 -24.64 9.78 4.55
C THR A 89 -23.78 8.53 4.71
N TYR A 90 -22.49 8.70 4.96
CA TYR A 90 -21.55 7.58 5.09
C TYR A 90 -21.30 7.27 6.56
N GLU A 91 -21.20 5.97 6.84
CA GLU A 91 -20.82 5.47 8.16
C GLU A 91 -19.38 4.96 8.11
N TYR A 92 -18.62 5.27 9.14
CA TYR A 92 -17.21 4.90 9.24
C TYR A 92 -16.95 4.09 10.50
N ILE A 93 -16.00 3.17 10.41
CA ILE A 93 -15.49 2.43 11.56
C ILE A 93 -13.97 2.42 11.54
N VAL A 94 -13.40 2.03 12.68
CA VAL A 94 -11.97 1.69 12.79
C VAL A 94 -11.90 0.30 13.40
N HIS A 95 -11.13 -0.59 12.79
CA HIS A 95 -10.97 -1.95 13.33
C HIS A 95 -10.09 -1.93 14.58
N ASN A 96 -10.51 -2.67 15.61
CA ASN A 96 -9.72 -2.86 16.83
C ASN A 96 -8.47 -3.69 16.56
N SER A 97 -7.46 -3.53 17.40
CA SER A 97 -6.29 -4.40 17.41
C SER A 97 -6.60 -5.65 18.24
N SER A 98 -7.47 -6.49 17.71
CA SER A 98 -7.98 -7.69 18.38
C SER A 98 -7.60 -8.95 17.64
N LEU A 99 -7.64 -10.07 18.36
CA LEU A 99 -7.31 -11.38 17.81
C LEU A 99 -8.18 -11.71 16.59
N VAL A 100 -9.50 -11.48 16.70
CA VAL A 100 -10.42 -11.79 15.60
C VAL A 100 -10.09 -10.96 14.36
N ASN A 101 -9.76 -9.69 14.55
CA ASN A 101 -9.45 -8.81 13.42
C ASN A 101 -8.12 -9.17 12.76
N VAL A 102 -7.08 -9.45 13.55
CA VAL A 102 -5.79 -9.81 12.96
C VAL A 102 -5.87 -11.15 12.25
N CYS A 103 -6.61 -12.10 12.80
CA CYS A 103 -6.77 -13.42 12.18
C CYS A 103 -7.51 -13.32 10.86
N ARG A 104 -8.63 -12.59 10.84
CA ARG A 104 -9.36 -12.40 9.57
C ARG A 104 -8.49 -11.67 8.55
N GLY A 105 -7.77 -10.64 8.98
CA GLY A 105 -6.87 -9.89 8.10
C GLY A 105 -5.82 -10.79 7.48
N LEU A 106 -5.19 -11.65 8.28
CA LEU A 106 -4.19 -12.60 7.77
C LEU A 106 -4.81 -13.62 6.83
N VAL A 107 -5.94 -14.21 7.22
CA VAL A 107 -6.59 -15.24 6.40
C VAL A 107 -7.02 -14.67 5.05
N GLU A 108 -7.69 -13.52 5.04
CA GLU A 108 -8.32 -12.99 3.82
C GLU A 108 -7.45 -12.02 3.02
N ARG A 109 -6.30 -11.58 3.57
CA ARG A 109 -5.44 -10.64 2.83
C ARG A 109 -4.01 -11.11 2.65
N VAL A 110 -3.64 -12.23 3.31
CA VAL A 110 -2.30 -12.79 3.18
C VAL A 110 -2.36 -14.23 2.67
N PHE A 111 -3.14 -15.10 3.31
CA PHE A 111 -3.14 -16.52 2.98
C PHE A 111 -4.12 -16.90 1.88
N CYS A 112 -5.29 -16.28 1.86
CA CYS A 112 -6.39 -16.69 0.97
C CYS A 112 -7.04 -15.49 0.30
N VAL A 113 -7.73 -15.76 -0.79
CA VAL A 113 -8.66 -14.81 -1.41
C VAL A 113 -10.06 -15.38 -1.29
N VAL A 114 -11.05 -14.50 -1.26
CA VAL A 114 -12.46 -14.93 -1.25
C VAL A 114 -12.98 -14.88 -2.67
N ARG A 115 -13.36 -16.03 -3.19
CA ARG A 115 -13.99 -16.15 -4.52
C ARG A 115 -15.27 -16.97 -4.38
N ASP A 116 -16.37 -16.43 -4.88
CA ASP A 116 -17.68 -17.08 -4.81
C ASP A 116 -18.03 -17.52 -3.39
N GLY A 117 -17.71 -16.66 -2.41
CA GLY A 117 -18.00 -16.90 -1.01
C GLY A 117 -17.11 -17.93 -0.33
N LYS A 118 -16.08 -18.42 -1.02
CA LYS A 118 -15.18 -19.45 -0.49
C LYS A 118 -13.75 -18.94 -0.39
N LEU A 119 -13.04 -19.40 0.64
CA LEU A 119 -11.62 -19.13 0.78
C LEU A 119 -10.83 -20.03 -0.17
N GLN A 120 -10.00 -19.42 -0.99
CA GLN A 120 -9.16 -20.13 -1.97
C GLN A 120 -7.74 -19.59 -1.90
N ARG A 121 -6.79 -20.37 -2.35
CA ARG A 121 -5.41 -19.90 -2.44
C ARG A 121 -5.29 -18.80 -3.50
N PRO A 122 -4.43 -17.82 -3.30
CA PRO A 122 -4.19 -16.81 -4.32
C PRO A 122 -3.64 -17.44 -5.59
N LEU A 123 -3.84 -16.77 -6.71
CA LEU A 123 -3.25 -17.16 -7.98
C LEU A 123 -1.73 -17.25 -7.85
N LYS A 124 -1.13 -18.15 -8.61
CA LYS A 124 0.32 -18.23 -8.74
C LYS A 124 0.70 -18.12 -10.20
N PRO A 125 1.89 -17.56 -10.49
CA PRO A 125 2.32 -17.48 -11.88
C PRO A 125 2.58 -18.87 -12.47
N LYS A 126 2.43 -18.97 -13.77
CA LYS A 126 2.84 -20.17 -14.49
C LYS A 126 4.36 -20.32 -14.38
N SER A 127 4.83 -21.56 -14.40
CA SER A 127 6.25 -21.87 -14.25
C SER A 127 7.10 -21.07 -15.23
N ASN A 128 8.15 -20.45 -14.71
CA ASN A 128 9.12 -19.65 -15.48
C ASN A 128 8.51 -18.44 -16.22
N HIS A 129 7.23 -18.14 -15.98
CA HIS A 129 6.54 -17.05 -16.71
C HIS A 129 7.16 -15.69 -16.39
N PHE A 130 7.52 -15.47 -15.13
CA PHE A 130 8.11 -14.18 -14.73
C PHE A 130 9.41 -13.90 -15.49
N GLU A 131 10.34 -14.85 -15.53
CA GLU A 131 11.60 -14.65 -16.24
C GLU A 131 11.35 -14.54 -17.74
N ARG A 132 10.46 -15.36 -18.28
CA ARG A 132 10.20 -15.35 -19.72
C ARG A 132 9.59 -14.01 -20.18
N LYS A 133 8.68 -13.43 -19.38
CA LYS A 133 7.98 -12.20 -19.77
C LYS A 133 8.69 -10.93 -19.31
N LEU A 134 9.34 -10.95 -18.15
CA LEU A 134 9.93 -9.75 -17.56
C LEU A 134 11.47 -9.77 -17.52
N GLY A 135 12.11 -10.86 -17.93
CA GLY A 135 13.56 -10.95 -17.88
C GLY A 135 14.25 -9.84 -18.69
N ASP A 136 13.81 -9.62 -19.91
CA ASP A 136 14.41 -8.60 -20.79
C ASP A 136 14.21 -7.19 -20.24
N VAL A 137 12.98 -6.84 -19.83
CA VAL A 137 12.71 -5.49 -19.31
C VAL A 137 13.45 -5.27 -18.00
N GLY A 138 13.57 -6.30 -17.15
CA GLY A 138 14.34 -6.20 -15.91
C GLY A 138 15.81 -5.91 -16.19
N ARG A 139 16.40 -6.59 -17.16
CA ARG A 139 17.80 -6.34 -17.56
C ARG A 139 17.97 -4.91 -18.11
N ARG A 140 17.01 -4.44 -18.90
CA ARG A 140 17.04 -3.06 -19.42
C ARG A 140 16.96 -2.03 -18.30
N VAL A 141 16.09 -2.23 -17.31
CA VAL A 141 16.00 -1.35 -16.14
C VAL A 141 17.35 -1.31 -15.43
N SER A 142 17.95 -2.46 -15.18
CA SER A 142 19.24 -2.55 -14.49
C SER A 142 20.34 -1.82 -15.28
N GLN A 143 20.37 -1.98 -16.59
CA GLN A 143 21.34 -1.32 -17.46
C GLN A 143 21.16 0.21 -17.43
N ILE A 144 19.92 0.68 -17.47
CA ILE A 144 19.64 2.13 -17.45
C ILE A 144 20.11 2.74 -16.12
N VAL A 145 19.83 2.08 -15.00
CA VAL A 145 20.25 2.58 -13.69
C VAL A 145 21.79 2.52 -13.57
N GLY A 146 22.37 1.43 -14.05
CA GLY A 146 23.81 1.20 -13.92
C GLY A 146 24.18 0.81 -12.51
N PHE A 147 25.01 1.60 -11.85
CA PHE A 147 25.43 1.35 -10.47
C PHE A 147 24.82 2.37 -9.54
N CYS A 148 24.39 1.91 -8.36
CA CYS A 148 23.83 2.79 -7.33
C CYS A 148 24.55 2.51 -6.02
N PRO A 149 25.36 3.45 -5.52
CA PRO A 149 26.04 3.25 -4.24
C PRO A 149 25.09 3.30 -3.07
N ALA A 150 25.38 2.51 -2.05
CA ALA A 150 24.61 2.53 -0.81
C ALA A 150 24.90 3.79 0.01
N MET A 151 23.93 4.22 0.80
CA MET A 151 24.16 5.20 1.86
C MET A 151 24.91 4.53 3.03
N THR A 152 25.61 5.31 3.84
CA THR A 152 26.03 4.81 5.15
C THR A 152 24.79 4.69 6.06
N ARG A 153 24.92 3.93 7.14
CA ARG A 153 23.83 3.85 8.14
C ARG A 153 23.48 5.24 8.69
N ALA A 154 24.49 6.07 8.95
CA ALA A 154 24.28 7.44 9.45
C ALA A 154 23.52 8.30 8.44
N GLU A 155 23.90 8.23 7.16
CA GLU A 155 23.21 8.96 6.10
C GLU A 155 21.75 8.53 5.97
N PHE A 156 21.49 7.23 6.08
CA PHE A 156 20.11 6.70 6.04
C PHE A 156 19.29 7.31 7.18
N CYS A 157 19.80 7.27 8.41
CA CYS A 157 19.08 7.81 9.57
C CYS A 157 18.85 9.32 9.41
N ALA A 158 19.87 10.06 8.94
CA ALA A 158 19.79 11.52 8.76
C ALA A 158 18.74 11.92 7.69
N SER A 159 18.36 11.00 6.81
CA SER A 159 17.36 11.29 5.78
C SER A 159 15.93 11.30 6.32
N TYR A 160 15.73 11.00 7.60
CA TYR A 160 14.44 11.03 8.28
C TYR A 160 14.42 12.11 9.33
N THR A 161 13.23 12.46 9.83
CA THR A 161 13.04 13.49 10.86
C THR A 161 12.18 12.93 11.99
N GLY A 162 12.14 13.62 13.10
CA GLY A 162 11.25 13.36 14.21
C GLY A 162 11.45 11.97 14.83
N LYS A 163 10.36 11.39 15.27
CA LYS A 163 10.35 10.10 15.96
C LYS A 163 10.97 8.99 15.12
N ARG A 164 10.72 9.01 13.81
CA ARG A 164 11.26 7.98 12.92
C ARG A 164 12.79 8.02 12.88
N ARG A 165 13.36 9.23 12.81
CA ARG A 165 14.82 9.39 12.86
C ARG A 165 15.37 8.84 14.17
N ALA A 166 14.75 9.19 15.32
CA ALA A 166 15.20 8.70 16.63
C ALA A 166 15.19 7.17 16.68
N THR A 167 14.14 6.54 16.17
CA THR A 167 14.04 5.07 16.13
C THR A 167 15.17 4.45 15.29
N TYR A 168 15.46 5.04 14.13
CA TYR A 168 16.52 4.52 13.26
C TYR A 168 17.91 4.78 13.85
N GLU A 169 18.12 5.91 14.54
CA GLU A 169 19.39 6.17 15.21
C GLU A 169 19.66 5.15 16.33
N GLU A 170 18.63 4.82 17.11
CA GLU A 170 18.73 3.78 18.13
C GLU A 170 19.09 2.43 17.50
N ALA A 171 18.44 2.08 16.40
CA ALA A 171 18.74 0.86 15.66
C ALA A 171 20.19 0.86 15.15
N ARG A 172 20.64 1.99 14.59
CA ARG A 172 22.00 2.13 14.07
C ARG A 172 23.04 1.87 15.16
N LEU A 173 22.84 2.49 16.32
CA LEU A 173 23.76 2.28 17.45
C LEU A 173 23.80 0.82 17.89
N SER A 174 22.65 0.15 17.90
CA SER A 174 22.61 -1.27 18.27
C SER A 174 23.32 -2.15 17.24
N LEU A 175 23.30 -1.74 15.96
CA LEU A 175 23.99 -2.47 14.89
C LEU A 175 25.52 -2.37 15.01
N ASP A 176 26.03 -1.32 15.66
CA ASP A 176 27.45 -1.21 15.92
C ASP A 176 27.94 -2.26 16.95
N VAL A 177 27.02 -2.77 17.78
CA VAL A 177 27.35 -3.77 18.82
C VAL A 177 27.04 -5.19 18.33
N LEU A 178 25.88 -5.40 17.69
CA LEU A 178 25.43 -6.71 17.24
C LEU A 178 25.01 -6.65 15.78
N PRO A 179 25.55 -7.52 14.94
CA PRO A 179 25.16 -7.53 13.53
C PRO A 179 23.70 -7.91 13.32
N CYS A 180 23.16 -7.47 12.20
CA CYS A 180 21.79 -7.80 11.79
C CYS A 180 21.66 -9.30 11.51
N THR A 181 20.58 -9.90 11.95
CA THR A 181 20.30 -11.31 11.71
C THR A 181 18.94 -11.50 11.08
N LYS A 182 18.67 -12.71 10.61
CA LYS A 182 17.37 -13.05 10.00
C LYS A 182 16.21 -12.76 10.97
N LYS A 183 16.44 -12.84 12.28
CA LYS A 183 15.40 -12.54 13.28
C LYS A 183 14.95 -11.08 13.21
N ASP A 184 15.85 -10.17 12.82
CA ASP A 184 15.50 -8.76 12.66
C ASP A 184 14.53 -8.55 11.49
N ALA A 185 14.46 -9.50 10.56
CA ALA A 185 13.52 -9.44 9.44
C ALA A 185 12.14 -10.02 9.79
N TYR A 186 11.95 -10.63 10.95
CA TYR A 186 10.65 -11.19 11.34
C TYR A 186 9.61 -10.06 11.46
N LEU A 187 8.38 -10.36 11.07
CA LEU A 187 7.29 -9.39 11.01
C LEU A 187 6.64 -9.21 12.38
N LYS A 188 6.36 -7.95 12.74
CA LYS A 188 5.65 -7.59 13.97
C LYS A 188 4.30 -7.02 13.56
N THR A 189 3.35 -7.90 13.33
CA THR A 189 2.09 -7.63 12.65
C THR A 189 1.07 -6.97 13.56
N PHE A 190 0.31 -6.01 13.03
CA PHE A 190 -0.79 -5.38 13.75
C PHE A 190 -1.89 -4.95 12.77
N VAL A 191 -3.09 -4.73 13.32
CA VAL A 191 -4.25 -4.27 12.54
C VAL A 191 -4.09 -2.79 12.24
N LYS A 192 -4.21 -2.43 10.98
CA LYS A 192 -4.09 -1.03 10.54
C LYS A 192 -5.19 -0.18 11.16
N ALA A 193 -4.79 0.97 11.74
CA ALA A 193 -5.73 1.95 12.28
C ALA A 193 -6.09 2.92 11.16
N GLU A 194 -7.25 2.74 10.56
CA GLU A 194 -7.72 3.58 9.46
C GLU A 194 -9.25 3.65 9.50
N LYS A 195 -9.80 4.77 9.07
CA LYS A 195 -11.24 4.93 8.93
C LYS A 195 -11.71 4.18 7.69
N ILE A 196 -12.75 3.37 7.86
CA ILE A 196 -13.29 2.53 6.78
C ILE A 196 -14.74 2.89 6.57
N ASN A 197 -15.12 3.13 5.32
CA ASN A 197 -16.49 3.47 4.95
C ASN A 197 -17.31 2.18 4.80
N ILE A 198 -18.12 1.88 5.82
CA ILE A 198 -18.92 0.66 5.82
C ILE A 198 -20.25 0.83 5.07
N THR A 199 -20.61 2.04 4.70
CA THR A 199 -21.74 2.24 3.79
C THR A 199 -21.44 1.66 2.43
N LEU A 200 -20.20 1.83 1.95
CA LEU A 200 -19.77 1.28 0.66
C LEU A 200 -19.37 -0.19 0.75
N LYS A 201 -18.78 -0.59 1.87
CA LYS A 201 -18.34 -1.97 2.10
C LYS A 201 -18.74 -2.37 3.53
N PRO A 202 -19.87 -3.06 3.69
CA PRO A 202 -20.43 -3.28 5.03
C PRO A 202 -19.55 -4.05 6.01
N ASP A 203 -18.77 -5.01 5.56
CA ASP A 203 -17.90 -5.78 6.46
C ASP A 203 -16.59 -6.15 5.75
N PRO A 204 -15.72 -5.16 5.50
CA PRO A 204 -14.45 -5.44 4.83
C PRO A 204 -13.48 -6.15 5.74
N ALA A 205 -12.66 -7.04 5.18
CA ALA A 205 -11.62 -7.72 5.94
C ALA A 205 -10.64 -6.67 6.48
N PRO A 206 -10.27 -6.75 7.77
CA PRO A 206 -9.29 -5.82 8.34
C PRO A 206 -7.98 -5.86 7.59
N ARG A 207 -7.33 -4.71 7.45
CA ARG A 207 -6.00 -4.64 6.84
C ARG A 207 -4.96 -4.79 7.94
N VAL A 208 -3.87 -5.48 7.60
CA VAL A 208 -2.76 -5.67 8.53
C VAL A 208 -1.51 -4.99 8.01
N ILE A 209 -0.70 -4.48 8.92
CA ILE A 209 0.61 -3.90 8.63
C ILE A 209 1.63 -4.88 9.19
N GLN A 210 2.67 -5.15 8.41
CA GLN A 210 3.62 -6.20 8.71
C GLN A 210 5.05 -5.65 8.66
N PRO A 211 5.42 -4.77 9.61
CA PRO A 211 6.76 -4.19 9.63
C PRO A 211 7.79 -5.15 10.18
N ARG A 212 9.03 -4.90 9.77
CA ARG A 212 10.19 -5.61 10.30
C ARG A 212 10.88 -4.73 11.36
N ASP A 213 11.87 -5.28 12.03
CA ASP A 213 12.60 -4.53 13.04
C ASP A 213 13.32 -3.33 12.39
N PRO A 214 13.37 -2.18 13.07
CA PRO A 214 14.14 -1.04 12.55
C PRO A 214 15.59 -1.37 12.20
N ARG A 215 16.21 -2.33 12.89
CA ARG A 215 17.58 -2.77 12.57
C ARG A 215 17.66 -3.31 11.14
N TYR A 216 16.71 -4.18 10.75
CA TYR A 216 16.64 -4.66 9.38
C TYR A 216 16.37 -3.52 8.39
N ASN A 217 15.47 -2.60 8.77
CA ASN A 217 15.11 -1.48 7.90
C ASN A 217 16.29 -0.56 7.63
N VAL A 218 17.15 -0.31 8.63
CA VAL A 218 18.38 0.48 8.44
C VAL A 218 19.30 -0.23 7.45
N GLU A 219 19.52 -1.54 7.64
CA GLU A 219 20.45 -2.28 6.79
C GLU A 219 19.97 -2.37 5.34
N VAL A 220 18.72 -2.76 5.11
CA VAL A 220 18.22 -2.88 3.73
C VAL A 220 17.92 -1.51 3.13
N GLY A 221 17.43 -0.58 3.95
CA GLY A 221 17.04 0.75 3.48
C GLY A 221 18.22 1.59 3.01
N ARG A 222 19.40 1.41 3.57
CA ARG A 222 20.57 2.16 3.12
C ARG A 222 20.96 1.84 1.67
N TYR A 223 20.58 0.66 1.20
CA TYR A 223 20.72 0.27 -0.21
C TYR A 223 19.53 0.75 -1.05
N LEU A 224 18.32 0.54 -0.55
CA LEU A 224 17.11 0.70 -1.36
C LEU A 224 16.63 2.15 -1.46
N LYS A 225 16.85 2.96 -0.42
CA LYS A 225 16.37 4.35 -0.46
C LYS A 225 17.02 5.18 -1.56
N PRO A 226 18.36 5.14 -1.76
CA PRO A 226 18.95 5.88 -2.88
C PRO A 226 18.62 5.28 -4.25
N LEU A 227 18.21 4.01 -4.29
CA LEU A 227 17.86 3.35 -5.53
C LEU A 227 16.51 3.81 -6.07
N GLU A 228 15.53 4.10 -5.21
CA GLU A 228 14.16 4.39 -5.62
C GLU A 228 14.06 5.49 -6.69
N PRO A 229 14.63 6.69 -6.50
CA PRO A 229 14.50 7.71 -7.55
C PRO A 229 15.16 7.30 -8.87
N ARG A 230 16.23 6.53 -8.82
CA ARG A 230 16.89 6.03 -10.03
C ARG A 230 16.02 5.01 -10.77
N LEU A 231 15.34 4.14 -10.03
CA LEU A 231 14.39 3.19 -10.63
C LEU A 231 13.21 3.91 -11.27
N MET A 232 12.68 4.94 -10.62
CA MET A 232 11.59 5.73 -11.18
C MET A 232 11.98 6.34 -12.52
N LYS A 233 13.20 6.89 -12.60
CA LYS A 233 13.72 7.44 -13.87
C LYS A 233 13.92 6.35 -14.92
N ALA A 234 14.37 5.16 -14.51
CA ALA A 234 14.54 4.05 -15.44
C ALA A 234 13.19 3.58 -16.00
N ILE A 235 12.17 3.50 -15.13
CA ILE A 235 10.81 3.16 -15.57
C ILE A 235 10.31 4.18 -16.61
N ASP A 236 10.52 5.48 -16.34
CA ASP A 236 10.17 6.53 -17.30
C ASP A 236 10.88 6.31 -18.64
N LYS A 237 12.17 5.94 -18.62
CA LYS A 237 12.92 5.69 -19.86
C LYS A 237 12.42 4.44 -20.59
N ILE A 238 12.04 3.39 -19.87
CA ILE A 238 11.49 2.17 -20.49
C ILE A 238 10.21 2.52 -21.28
N TRP A 239 9.35 3.34 -20.68
CA TRP A 239 8.09 3.76 -21.32
C TRP A 239 8.27 4.88 -22.33
N GLY A 240 9.42 5.59 -22.29
CA GLY A 240 9.70 6.72 -23.16
C GLY A 240 9.03 8.01 -22.73
N GLU A 241 8.45 8.05 -21.55
CA GLU A 241 7.71 9.22 -21.03
C GLU A 241 7.51 9.11 -19.53
N LYS A 242 7.02 10.19 -18.93
CA LYS A 242 6.72 10.21 -17.48
C LYS A 242 5.69 9.15 -17.14
N THR A 243 6.04 8.22 -16.28
CA THR A 243 5.24 7.04 -15.96
C THR A 243 5.11 6.85 -14.45
N ALA A 244 6.20 6.92 -13.71
CA ALA A 244 6.20 6.76 -12.25
C ALA A 244 5.79 8.09 -11.60
N ILE A 245 4.60 8.10 -10.97
CA ILE A 245 4.00 9.32 -10.43
C ILE A 245 4.05 9.26 -8.90
N LYS A 246 5.14 9.77 -8.33
CA LYS A 246 5.32 9.82 -6.88
C LYS A 246 6.12 11.07 -6.50
N GLY A 247 5.74 11.70 -5.41
CA GLY A 247 6.46 12.86 -4.91
C GLY A 247 6.05 14.16 -5.59
N TYR A 248 4.95 14.16 -6.30
CA TYR A 248 4.41 15.34 -6.97
C TYR A 248 3.24 15.92 -6.18
N THR A 249 3.06 17.25 -6.29
CA THR A 249 1.87 17.89 -5.71
C THR A 249 0.64 17.48 -6.50
N VAL A 250 -0.54 17.69 -5.91
CA VAL A 250 -1.81 17.37 -6.60
C VAL A 250 -1.94 18.11 -7.92
N GLU A 251 -1.48 19.37 -7.96
CA GLU A 251 -1.50 20.18 -9.19
C GLU A 251 -0.57 19.58 -10.25
N GLN A 252 0.62 19.16 -9.84
CA GLN A 252 1.57 18.52 -10.76
C GLN A 252 1.00 17.21 -11.29
N VAL A 253 0.34 16.41 -10.45
CA VAL A 253 -0.27 15.15 -10.88
C VAL A 253 -1.38 15.43 -11.90
N GLY A 254 -2.25 16.40 -11.63
CA GLY A 254 -3.31 16.77 -12.58
C GLY A 254 -2.75 17.19 -13.92
N LYS A 255 -1.70 18.01 -13.92
CA LYS A 255 -1.03 18.45 -15.15
C LYS A 255 -0.42 17.27 -15.90
N ILE A 256 0.28 16.36 -15.20
CA ILE A 256 0.88 15.17 -15.81
C ILE A 256 -0.20 14.31 -16.47
N LEU A 257 -1.30 14.04 -15.75
CA LEU A 257 -2.38 13.22 -16.29
C LEU A 257 -2.98 13.83 -17.56
N TYR A 258 -3.14 15.16 -17.58
CA TYR A 258 -3.64 15.86 -18.76
C TYR A 258 -2.63 15.78 -19.91
N GLU A 259 -1.37 16.09 -19.67
CA GLU A 259 -0.34 16.11 -20.70
C GLU A 259 -0.16 14.75 -21.37
N LYS A 260 -0.28 13.66 -20.61
CA LYS A 260 -0.18 12.31 -21.17
C LYS A 260 -1.32 12.04 -22.17
N SER A 261 -2.48 12.64 -21.99
CA SER A 261 -3.62 12.45 -22.90
C SER A 261 -3.36 13.07 -24.29
N LEU A 262 -2.50 14.08 -24.35
CA LEU A 262 -2.25 14.81 -25.60
C LEU A 262 -1.48 13.98 -26.64
N ARG A 263 -0.88 12.88 -26.24
CA ARG A 263 -0.18 11.98 -27.15
C ARG A 263 -1.13 11.29 -28.15
N PHE A 264 -2.40 11.17 -27.78
CA PHE A 264 -3.38 10.38 -28.55
C PHE A 264 -4.39 11.26 -29.26
N THR A 265 -4.83 10.80 -30.43
CA THR A 265 -5.81 11.54 -31.26
C THR A 265 -7.24 11.33 -30.74
N ASP A 266 -7.60 10.12 -30.39
CA ASP A 266 -8.92 9.75 -29.85
C ASP A 266 -8.70 8.89 -28.60
N PRO A 267 -8.22 9.52 -27.48
CA PRO A 267 -7.82 8.75 -26.32
C PRO A 267 -8.97 8.17 -25.53
N VAL A 268 -8.70 7.02 -24.91
CA VAL A 268 -9.48 6.51 -23.79
C VAL A 268 -8.53 6.25 -22.62
N PHE A 269 -9.08 6.34 -21.42
CA PHE A 269 -8.33 6.17 -20.17
C PHE A 269 -8.96 5.02 -19.40
N VAL A 270 -8.13 4.05 -18.99
CA VAL A 270 -8.63 2.81 -18.41
C VAL A 270 -7.89 2.55 -17.09
N GLY A 271 -8.63 2.60 -15.99
CA GLY A 271 -8.08 2.22 -14.70
C GLY A 271 -7.80 0.71 -14.66
N LEU A 272 -6.66 0.35 -14.11
CA LEU A 272 -6.28 -1.05 -13.91
C LEU A 272 -6.19 -1.30 -12.40
N ASP A 273 -7.09 -2.14 -11.90
CA ASP A 273 -7.18 -2.45 -10.46
C ASP A 273 -6.68 -3.87 -10.21
N ALA A 274 -5.47 -3.95 -9.66
CA ALA A 274 -4.86 -5.24 -9.30
C ALA A 274 -5.36 -5.62 -7.91
N SER A 275 -6.32 -6.51 -7.85
CA SER A 275 -6.94 -6.96 -6.60
C SER A 275 -5.89 -7.59 -5.69
N ARG A 276 -5.79 -7.06 -4.45
CA ARG A 276 -4.86 -7.59 -3.44
C ARG A 276 -3.44 -7.71 -4.02
N PHE A 277 -2.93 -6.64 -4.62
CA PHE A 277 -1.63 -6.66 -5.29
C PHE A 277 -0.53 -7.25 -4.40
N ASP A 278 -0.40 -6.73 -3.17
CA ASP A 278 0.63 -7.19 -2.23
C ASP A 278 0.56 -8.69 -1.98
N GLN A 279 -0.66 -9.22 -1.80
CA GLN A 279 -0.89 -10.64 -1.56
C GLN A 279 -0.44 -11.50 -2.74
N HIS A 280 -0.61 -10.98 -3.97
CA HIS A 280 -0.29 -11.70 -5.19
C HIS A 280 1.17 -11.53 -5.64
N CYS A 281 1.98 -10.78 -4.88
CA CYS A 281 3.42 -10.73 -5.13
C CYS A 281 4.04 -12.06 -4.70
N SER A 282 4.07 -12.99 -5.64
CA SER A 282 4.55 -14.35 -5.41
C SER A 282 6.05 -14.38 -5.14
N ARG A 283 6.56 -15.55 -4.73
CA ARG A 283 8.00 -15.78 -4.65
C ARG A 283 8.67 -15.40 -5.99
N ASP A 284 8.10 -15.83 -7.11
CA ASP A 284 8.64 -15.53 -8.44
C ASP A 284 8.73 -14.03 -8.69
N ALA A 285 7.68 -13.29 -8.31
CA ALA A 285 7.65 -11.83 -8.48
C ALA A 285 8.73 -11.16 -7.63
N LEU A 286 8.84 -11.56 -6.36
CA LEU A 286 9.84 -10.99 -5.45
C LEU A 286 11.26 -11.33 -5.89
N GLU A 287 11.49 -12.57 -6.31
CA GLU A 287 12.83 -12.99 -6.80
C GLU A 287 13.21 -12.21 -8.05
N TRP A 288 12.25 -11.99 -8.96
CA TRP A 288 12.49 -11.15 -10.13
C TRP A 288 12.84 -9.70 -9.72
N GLU A 289 12.04 -9.13 -8.82
CA GLU A 289 12.29 -7.78 -8.30
C GLU A 289 13.70 -7.69 -7.69
N HIS A 290 14.05 -8.65 -6.84
CA HIS A 290 15.34 -8.68 -6.16
C HIS A 290 16.49 -8.85 -7.16
N SER A 291 16.26 -9.60 -8.24
CA SER A 291 17.29 -9.75 -9.27
C SER A 291 17.65 -8.41 -9.93
N VAL A 292 16.66 -7.54 -10.10
CA VAL A 292 16.91 -6.18 -10.63
C VAL A 292 17.79 -5.40 -9.66
N TYR A 293 17.44 -5.40 -8.37
CA TYR A 293 18.22 -4.70 -7.35
C TYR A 293 19.66 -5.24 -7.27
N ASN A 294 19.80 -6.55 -7.26
CA ASN A 294 21.10 -7.21 -7.14
C ASN A 294 21.98 -6.94 -8.37
N SER A 295 21.38 -6.84 -9.55
CA SER A 295 22.13 -6.51 -10.78
C SER A 295 22.66 -5.08 -10.75
N ILE A 296 21.98 -4.17 -10.06
CA ILE A 296 22.39 -2.78 -9.96
C ILE A 296 23.42 -2.59 -8.84
N ILE A 297 23.17 -3.14 -7.67
CA ILE A 297 23.98 -2.83 -6.47
C ILE A 297 25.17 -3.77 -6.34
N ARG A 298 25.00 -5.04 -6.71
CA ARG A 298 26.10 -6.03 -6.76
C ARG A 298 26.82 -6.23 -5.42
N ASP A 299 26.05 -6.28 -4.35
CA ASP A 299 26.57 -6.51 -2.99
C ASP A 299 25.95 -7.79 -2.43
N PRO A 300 26.77 -8.83 -2.14
CA PRO A 300 26.25 -10.07 -1.57
C PRO A 300 25.47 -9.88 -0.27
N TYR A 301 25.80 -8.85 0.51
CA TYR A 301 25.08 -8.57 1.76
C TYR A 301 23.65 -8.15 1.46
N LEU A 302 23.43 -7.28 0.48
CA LEU A 302 22.06 -6.94 0.06
C LEU A 302 21.31 -8.18 -0.42
N ALA A 303 21.96 -9.02 -1.20
CA ALA A 303 21.34 -10.25 -1.71
C ALA A 303 20.84 -11.12 -0.54
N GLU A 304 21.63 -11.23 0.52
CA GLU A 304 21.24 -11.99 1.71
C GLU A 304 20.07 -11.34 2.44
N LEU A 305 20.12 -10.00 2.63
CA LEU A 305 19.03 -9.27 3.28
C LEU A 305 17.70 -9.45 2.51
N LEU A 306 17.75 -9.42 1.18
CA LEU A 306 16.55 -9.57 0.35
C LEU A 306 15.98 -11.00 0.43
N LYS A 307 16.82 -12.03 0.56
CA LYS A 307 16.34 -13.40 0.77
C LYS A 307 15.44 -13.50 1.99
N TRP A 308 15.69 -12.68 3.01
CA TRP A 308 14.89 -12.70 4.24
C TRP A 308 13.49 -12.13 4.03
N GLN A 309 13.20 -11.54 2.87
CA GLN A 309 11.85 -11.09 2.50
C GLN A 309 11.01 -12.18 1.83
N ILE A 310 11.61 -13.33 1.51
CA ILE A 310 10.92 -14.40 0.79
C ILE A 310 10.24 -15.38 1.76
N ASP A 311 11.02 -15.94 2.67
CA ASP A 311 10.55 -16.88 3.70
C ASP A 311 10.15 -16.08 4.94
N ASN A 312 8.92 -15.67 5.02
CA ASN A 312 8.48 -14.72 6.05
C ASN A 312 7.95 -15.45 7.29
N ARG A 313 8.34 -14.94 8.45
CA ARG A 313 7.79 -15.35 9.75
C ARG A 313 7.26 -14.11 10.44
N GLY A 314 6.04 -14.23 10.97
CA GLY A 314 5.41 -13.10 11.64
C GLY A 314 4.75 -13.47 12.94
N THR A 315 4.61 -12.50 13.81
CA THR A 315 3.86 -12.62 15.05
C THR A 315 3.00 -11.37 15.22
N ALA A 316 1.87 -11.57 15.89
CA ALA A 316 1.03 -10.48 16.36
C ALA A 316 0.72 -10.75 17.83
N TYR A 317 1.15 -9.85 18.70
CA TYR A 317 0.87 -9.93 20.12
C TYR A 317 -0.27 -8.96 20.44
N LEU A 318 -1.34 -9.52 21.00
CA LEU A 318 -2.58 -8.79 21.27
C LEU A 318 -2.97 -9.02 22.72
N LYS A 319 -3.77 -8.12 23.27
CA LYS A 319 -4.21 -8.28 24.65
C LYS A 319 -5.05 -9.54 24.86
N ASP A 320 -5.77 -9.97 23.82
CA ASP A 320 -6.65 -11.14 23.88
C ASP A 320 -6.10 -12.38 23.21
N GLY A 321 -4.77 -12.40 22.92
CA GLY A 321 -4.14 -13.58 22.36
C GLY A 321 -2.94 -13.26 21.49
N PHE A 322 -2.41 -14.27 20.81
CA PHE A 322 -1.36 -14.02 19.84
C PHE A 322 -1.47 -14.94 18.63
N VAL A 323 -0.83 -14.51 17.56
CA VAL A 323 -0.77 -15.26 16.30
C VAL A 323 0.70 -15.39 15.90
N ARG A 324 1.07 -16.58 15.45
CA ARG A 324 2.38 -16.84 14.84
C ARG A 324 2.13 -17.45 13.47
N TYR A 325 2.85 -16.98 12.44
CA TYR A 325 2.58 -17.47 11.09
C TYR A 325 3.84 -17.48 10.24
N LYS A 326 3.77 -18.25 9.16
CA LYS A 326 4.77 -18.27 8.09
C LYS A 326 4.05 -18.04 6.77
N VAL A 327 4.68 -17.30 5.88
CA VAL A 327 4.14 -17.12 4.54
C VAL A 327 5.29 -17.06 3.54
N ASP A 328 5.13 -17.79 2.45
CA ASP A 328 6.09 -17.83 1.36
C ASP A 328 5.75 -16.75 0.35
N GLY A 329 6.70 -15.83 0.14
CA GLY A 329 6.45 -14.71 -0.74
C GLY A 329 5.56 -13.66 -0.07
N CYS A 330 4.74 -13.00 -0.86
CA CYS A 330 3.88 -11.87 -0.52
C CYS A 330 4.66 -10.60 -0.21
N ARG A 331 4.15 -9.50 -0.75
CA ARG A 331 4.65 -8.18 -0.38
C ARG A 331 4.21 -7.83 1.03
N MET A 332 5.14 -7.49 1.89
CA MET A 332 4.81 -7.07 3.25
C MET A 332 4.55 -5.57 3.28
N SER A 333 3.35 -5.21 3.70
CA SER A 333 2.98 -3.82 3.89
C SER A 333 3.82 -3.26 5.05
N GLY A 334 4.79 -2.42 4.74
CA GLY A 334 5.75 -1.89 5.70
C GLY A 334 7.21 -2.15 5.34
N ASP A 335 7.48 -2.97 4.32
CA ASP A 335 8.84 -3.15 3.83
C ASP A 335 9.35 -1.85 3.20
N MET A 336 10.66 -1.65 3.27
CA MET A 336 11.32 -0.47 2.69
C MET A 336 11.09 -0.37 1.19
N ASN A 337 10.94 -1.51 0.52
CA ASN A 337 10.75 -1.56 -0.94
C ASN A 337 9.31 -1.79 -1.36
N THR A 338 8.32 -1.61 -0.48
CA THR A 338 6.92 -1.81 -0.86
C THR A 338 6.52 -0.90 -2.02
N SER A 339 6.71 0.40 -1.85
CA SER A 339 6.34 1.37 -2.88
C SER A 339 7.14 1.15 -4.17
N MET A 340 8.46 1.13 -4.04
CA MET A 340 9.37 1.01 -5.17
C MET A 340 9.21 -0.33 -5.90
N GLY A 341 9.06 -1.42 -5.15
CA GLY A 341 8.85 -2.75 -5.74
C GLY A 341 7.52 -2.84 -6.48
N ASN A 342 6.47 -2.26 -5.92
CA ASN A 342 5.16 -2.24 -6.58
C ASN A 342 5.21 -1.41 -7.87
N TYR A 343 5.88 -0.25 -7.86
CA TYR A 343 6.13 0.53 -9.08
C TYR A 343 6.82 -0.31 -10.15
N LEU A 344 7.90 -0.98 -9.75
CA LEU A 344 8.73 -1.73 -10.68
C LEU A 344 7.94 -2.89 -11.27
N ILE A 345 7.30 -3.70 -10.43
CA ILE A 345 6.57 -4.87 -10.88
C ILE A 345 5.39 -4.46 -11.78
N MET A 346 4.55 -3.53 -11.30
CA MET A 346 3.35 -3.16 -12.07
C MET A 346 3.72 -2.52 -13.41
N SER A 347 4.69 -1.59 -13.40
CA SER A 347 5.10 -0.92 -14.65
C SER A 347 5.65 -1.90 -15.66
N CYS A 348 6.43 -2.88 -15.21
CA CYS A 348 7.01 -3.89 -16.11
C CYS A 348 5.98 -4.91 -16.57
N LEU A 349 5.02 -5.28 -15.71
CA LEU A 349 3.93 -6.18 -16.12
C LEU A 349 3.10 -5.54 -17.23
N VAL A 350 2.68 -4.29 -17.06
CA VAL A 350 1.86 -3.62 -18.07
C VAL A 350 2.68 -3.41 -19.35
N PHE A 351 3.95 -3.04 -19.21
CA PHE A 351 4.85 -2.88 -20.39
C PHE A 351 4.95 -4.18 -21.18
N ALA A 352 5.19 -5.30 -20.50
CA ALA A 352 5.32 -6.60 -21.15
C ALA A 352 4.00 -7.02 -21.81
N PHE A 353 2.86 -6.76 -21.15
CA PHE A 353 1.56 -7.03 -21.76
C PHE A 353 1.39 -6.24 -23.05
N CYS A 354 1.67 -4.94 -23.02
CA CYS A 354 1.54 -4.09 -24.22
C CYS A 354 2.42 -4.61 -25.36
N LYS A 355 3.63 -5.03 -25.04
CA LYS A 355 4.53 -5.62 -26.04
C LYS A 355 3.94 -6.90 -26.64
N ASP A 356 3.41 -7.78 -25.79
CA ASP A 356 2.87 -9.08 -26.24
C ASP A 356 1.68 -8.92 -27.19
N VAL A 357 0.83 -7.93 -26.96
CA VAL A 357 -0.38 -7.73 -27.82
C VAL A 357 -0.20 -6.65 -28.87
N GLY A 358 0.96 -6.00 -28.93
CA GLY A 358 1.22 -4.95 -29.91
C GLY A 358 0.43 -3.68 -29.64
N LEU A 359 0.24 -3.33 -28.38
CA LEU A 359 -0.53 -2.15 -27.97
C LEU A 359 0.38 -0.97 -27.74
N ASP A 360 0.14 0.12 -28.46
CA ASP A 360 0.77 1.41 -28.18
C ASP A 360 -0.03 2.13 -27.09
N ALA A 361 0.60 2.32 -25.93
CA ALA A 361 -0.09 2.87 -24.77
C ALA A 361 0.86 3.71 -23.93
N SER A 362 0.27 4.49 -23.04
CA SER A 362 0.98 5.28 -22.02
C SER A 362 0.45 4.87 -20.65
N LEU A 363 1.29 4.94 -19.62
CA LEU A 363 0.93 4.50 -18.27
C LEU A 363 1.20 5.60 -17.27
N ALA A 364 0.25 5.84 -16.36
CA ALA A 364 0.47 6.60 -15.13
C ALA A 364 0.38 5.62 -13.97
N ASN A 365 1.45 5.50 -13.20
CA ASN A 365 1.57 4.47 -12.16
C ASN A 365 1.99 5.07 -10.82
N CYS A 366 1.24 4.71 -9.77
CA CYS A 366 1.59 5.02 -8.37
C CYS A 366 1.57 3.73 -7.54
N GLY A 367 2.47 2.80 -7.88
CA GLY A 367 2.53 1.50 -7.22
C GLY A 367 1.56 0.51 -7.85
N ASP A 368 0.58 0.06 -7.09
CA ASP A 368 -0.45 -0.86 -7.60
C ASP A 368 -1.62 -0.13 -8.27
N ASP A 369 -1.71 1.19 -8.13
CA ASP A 369 -2.75 2.00 -8.76
C ASP A 369 -2.21 2.55 -10.08
N CYS A 370 -2.91 2.30 -11.18
CA CYS A 370 -2.45 2.81 -12.47
C CYS A 370 -3.60 3.05 -13.45
N VAL A 371 -3.31 3.93 -14.42
CA VAL A 371 -4.22 4.29 -15.49
C VAL A 371 -3.49 4.10 -16.81
N LEU A 372 -4.12 3.38 -17.73
CA LEU A 372 -3.60 3.13 -19.06
C LEU A 372 -4.26 4.07 -20.06
N TYR A 373 -3.46 4.71 -20.90
CA TYR A 373 -3.89 5.61 -21.96
C TYR A 373 -3.67 4.93 -23.30
N LEU A 374 -4.68 4.91 -24.15
CA LEU A 374 -4.55 4.30 -25.47
C LEU A 374 -5.55 4.92 -26.45
N GLU A 375 -5.32 4.67 -27.75
CA GLU A 375 -6.30 5.05 -28.77
C GLU A 375 -7.55 4.18 -28.63
N ARG A 376 -8.72 4.78 -28.72
CA ARG A 376 -10.01 4.09 -28.56
C ARG A 376 -10.13 2.88 -29.50
N LYS A 377 -9.61 2.97 -30.72
CA LYS A 377 -9.68 1.91 -31.72
C LYS A 377 -8.97 0.63 -31.25
N ASN A 378 -8.05 0.73 -30.27
CA ASN A 378 -7.28 -0.41 -29.78
C ASN A 378 -7.86 -1.02 -28.49
N LEU A 379 -9.02 -0.54 -28.04
CA LEU A 379 -9.61 -0.95 -26.77
C LEU A 379 -9.83 -2.47 -26.69
N ASN A 380 -10.14 -3.11 -27.83
CA ASN A 380 -10.37 -4.54 -27.85
C ASN A 380 -9.15 -5.36 -27.46
N LEU A 381 -7.94 -4.82 -27.59
CA LEU A 381 -6.72 -5.52 -27.17
C LEU A 381 -6.66 -5.75 -25.66
N LEU A 382 -7.37 -4.94 -24.88
CA LEU A 382 -7.41 -5.09 -23.43
C LEU A 382 -8.22 -6.31 -22.97
N LYS A 383 -8.98 -6.95 -23.86
CA LYS A 383 -9.72 -8.17 -23.53
C LYS A 383 -8.78 -9.30 -23.08
N ALA A 384 -7.56 -9.29 -23.57
CA ALA A 384 -6.55 -10.30 -23.21
C ALA A 384 -5.89 -10.03 -21.85
N LEU A 385 -6.06 -8.82 -21.30
CA LEU A 385 -5.26 -8.39 -20.14
C LEU A 385 -5.56 -9.22 -18.88
N PRO A 386 -6.80 -9.47 -18.49
CA PRO A 386 -7.05 -10.24 -17.27
C PRO A 386 -6.39 -11.63 -17.29
N GLN A 387 -6.52 -12.37 -18.40
CA GLN A 387 -5.92 -13.70 -18.50
C GLN A 387 -4.39 -13.62 -18.51
N TRP A 388 -3.84 -12.63 -19.20
CA TRP A 388 -2.38 -12.43 -19.23
C TRP A 388 -1.85 -12.23 -17.81
N PHE A 389 -2.54 -11.39 -17.01
CA PHE A 389 -2.15 -11.14 -15.63
C PHE A 389 -2.35 -12.36 -14.73
N GLU A 390 -3.41 -13.16 -14.96
CA GLU A 390 -3.59 -14.42 -14.22
C GLU A 390 -2.42 -15.37 -14.46
N ASN A 391 -1.92 -15.42 -15.67
CA ASN A 391 -0.74 -16.24 -15.99
C ASN A 391 0.50 -15.76 -15.24
N MET A 392 0.54 -14.49 -14.88
CA MET A 392 1.62 -13.89 -14.07
C MET A 392 1.34 -13.98 -12.57
N GLY A 393 0.20 -14.53 -12.17
CA GLY A 393 -0.15 -14.70 -10.76
C GLY A 393 -0.90 -13.52 -10.16
N TYR A 394 -1.47 -12.64 -10.97
CA TYR A 394 -2.20 -11.45 -10.50
C TYR A 394 -3.64 -11.46 -10.99
N SER A 395 -4.53 -10.92 -10.15
CA SER A 395 -5.94 -10.75 -10.51
C SER A 395 -6.16 -9.29 -10.90
N MET A 396 -6.26 -9.03 -12.20
CA MET A 396 -6.39 -7.68 -12.72
C MET A 396 -7.80 -7.42 -13.23
N LYS A 397 -8.40 -6.37 -12.73
CA LYS A 397 -9.68 -5.87 -13.21
C LYS A 397 -9.44 -4.68 -14.13
N VAL A 398 -9.98 -4.75 -15.34
CA VAL A 398 -9.97 -3.64 -16.29
C VAL A 398 -11.22 -2.82 -16.02
N GLU A 399 -11.06 -1.58 -15.59
CA GLU A 399 -12.19 -0.74 -15.25
C GLU A 399 -12.85 -0.18 -16.51
N ARG A 400 -14.03 0.41 -16.34
CA ARG A 400 -14.77 1.02 -17.45
C ARG A 400 -13.92 2.13 -18.08
N PRO A 401 -13.71 2.09 -19.40
CA PRO A 401 -12.98 3.17 -20.07
C PRO A 401 -13.71 4.50 -19.95
N VAL A 402 -12.95 5.56 -19.74
CA VAL A 402 -13.49 6.93 -19.72
C VAL A 402 -12.81 7.76 -20.80
N ARG A 403 -13.48 8.84 -21.22
CA ARG A 403 -13.03 9.65 -22.36
C ARG A 403 -12.58 11.05 -21.98
N LEU A 404 -12.96 11.54 -20.81
CA LEU A 404 -12.57 12.85 -20.34
C LEU A 404 -11.49 12.72 -19.27
N VAL A 405 -10.50 13.61 -19.30
CA VAL A 405 -9.43 13.61 -18.31
C VAL A 405 -10.01 13.73 -16.90
N GLU A 406 -11.06 14.54 -16.76
CA GLU A 406 -11.74 14.76 -15.48
C GLU A 406 -12.39 13.50 -14.91
N GLU A 407 -12.65 12.50 -15.75
CA GLU A 407 -13.23 11.23 -15.32
C GLU A 407 -12.19 10.23 -14.84
N ILE A 408 -10.89 10.49 -15.09
CA ILE A 408 -9.82 9.63 -14.61
C ILE A 408 -9.84 9.60 -13.07
N GLU A 409 -9.85 8.40 -12.50
CA GLU A 409 -9.63 8.23 -11.06
C GLU A 409 -8.22 7.68 -10.87
N PHE A 410 -7.38 8.41 -10.16
CA PHE A 410 -5.99 8.02 -9.91
C PHE A 410 -5.65 8.37 -8.47
N CYS A 411 -5.26 7.36 -7.68
CA CYS A 411 -4.98 7.50 -6.24
C CYS A 411 -6.16 8.15 -5.52
N GLN A 412 -7.38 7.71 -5.86
CA GLN A 412 -8.65 8.19 -5.27
C GLN A 412 -8.90 9.69 -5.50
N GLN A 413 -8.36 10.23 -6.59
CA GLN A 413 -8.53 11.64 -6.95
C GLN A 413 -8.89 11.74 -8.43
N HIS A 414 -9.54 12.85 -8.79
CA HIS A 414 -9.87 13.18 -10.17
C HIS A 414 -9.18 14.50 -10.57
N PRO A 415 -8.64 14.61 -11.78
CA PRO A 415 -8.17 15.90 -12.27
C PRO A 415 -9.35 16.88 -12.38
N VAL A 416 -9.10 18.13 -12.03
CA VAL A 416 -10.09 19.20 -12.15
C VAL A 416 -9.46 20.32 -12.95
N ARG A 417 -10.14 20.75 -14.00
CA ARG A 417 -9.66 21.86 -14.84
C ARG A 417 -10.01 23.19 -14.18
N LEU A 418 -9.00 24.03 -14.03
CA LEU A 418 -9.15 25.35 -13.46
C LEU A 418 -8.77 26.41 -14.53
N SER A 419 -9.11 27.67 -14.27
CA SER A 419 -8.79 28.77 -15.19
C SER A 419 -7.28 28.89 -15.43
N ARG A 420 -6.44 28.46 -14.48
CA ARG A 420 -4.99 28.56 -14.56
C ARG A 420 -4.27 27.21 -14.69
N GLY A 421 -5.00 26.15 -15.05
CA GLY A 421 -4.40 24.81 -15.22
C GLY A 421 -5.19 23.71 -14.57
N TRP A 422 -4.50 22.68 -14.22
CA TRP A 422 -5.12 21.45 -13.65
C TRP A 422 -4.76 21.33 -12.18
#